data_2bbae409619f1aa0106d75dc3abacd10
#
_entry.id   2bbae409619f1aa0106d75dc3abacd10
#
_cell.length_a   1.000
_cell.length_b   1.000
_cell.length_c   1.000
_cell.angle_alpha   90.00
_cell.angle_beta   90.00
_cell.angle_gamma   90.00
#
_symmetry.space_group_name_H-M   'P 1'
#
loop_
_entity.id
_entity.type
_entity.pdbx_description
1 polymer ?
#
loop_
_entity_poly.entity_id
_entity_poly.type
_entity_poly.pdbx_seq_one_letter_code
_entity_poly.pdbx_strand_id
1 'polypeptide(L)'
;PIAMTVAECWELVNTSEKTRKHCMMLENCVYDFFEITTLNMAQQGVFGDITHVKGAYNHCLSDIWPDYNADWRMQYNMKYRGDIYPTHGMGPACQLLNIHRGDRMKYLVSMDSDPLSLPVWLKVHGRDKDAEGFRNGEVTLTLIRTEKGKTIQIEHNVASPRPYSRMY
;
A
#
# COMPACT_ATOMS: atom_id res chain seq x y z
N PRO A 1 -1.99 5.98 6.82
CA PRO A 1 -0.53 5.83 6.99
C PRO A 1 -0.01 6.69 8.14
N ILE A 2 1.10 6.26 8.72
CA ILE A 2 1.73 6.99 9.83
C ILE A 2 2.63 8.13 9.33
N ALA A 3 3.10 8.05 8.11
CA ALA A 3 3.94 9.05 7.46
C ALA A 3 3.66 9.04 5.95
N MET A 4 3.76 10.20 5.32
CA MET A 4 3.57 10.40 3.88
C MET A 4 4.79 10.99 3.20
N THR A 5 5.73 11.48 3.96
CA THR A 5 6.98 12.05 3.46
C THR A 5 8.19 11.38 4.09
N VAL A 6 9.32 11.44 3.41
CA VAL A 6 10.60 10.95 3.95
C VAL A 6 11.00 11.71 5.21
N ALA A 7 10.68 13.00 5.28
CA ALA A 7 10.94 13.84 6.46
C ALA A 7 10.18 13.32 7.69
N GLU A 8 8.88 13.01 7.54
CA GLU A 8 8.07 12.41 8.61
C GLU A 8 8.60 11.04 9.04
N CYS A 9 9.07 10.22 8.10
CA CYS A 9 9.71 8.95 8.44
C CYS A 9 10.94 9.15 9.32
N TRP A 10 11.79 10.12 8.99
CA TRP A 10 12.96 10.45 9.81
C TRP A 10 12.58 11.03 11.17
N GLU A 11 11.53 11.84 11.24
CA GLU A 11 11.04 12.38 12.50
C GLU A 11 10.59 11.27 13.46
N LEU A 12 9.92 10.25 12.97
CA LEU A 12 9.53 9.07 13.76
C LEU A 12 10.75 8.34 14.33
N VAL A 13 11.76 8.07 13.49
CA VAL A 13 12.99 7.40 13.92
C VAL A 13 13.73 8.24 14.95
N ASN A 14 13.99 9.50 14.63
CA ASN A 14 14.72 10.41 15.51
C ASN A 14 14.01 10.60 16.86
N THR A 15 12.69 10.67 16.86
CA THR A 15 11.90 10.79 18.09
C THR A 15 11.98 9.53 18.94
N SER A 16 11.88 8.36 18.32
CA SER A 16 12.05 7.07 19.00
C SER A 16 13.42 6.96 19.65
N GLU A 17 14.48 7.30 18.94
CA GLU A 17 15.85 7.27 19.46
C GLU A 17 16.07 8.28 20.58
N LYS A 18 15.64 9.53 20.39
CA LYS A 18 15.77 10.61 21.37
C LYS A 18 15.03 10.31 22.69
N THR A 19 13.84 9.77 22.58
CA THR A 19 12.99 9.49 23.75
C THR A 19 13.24 8.12 24.35
N ARG A 20 13.97 7.24 23.64
CA ARG A 20 14.18 5.81 23.98
C ARG A 20 12.85 5.07 24.16
N LYS A 21 11.84 5.45 23.40
CA LYS A 21 10.53 4.77 23.37
C LYS A 21 10.41 3.95 22.09
N HIS A 22 9.81 2.78 22.22
CA HIS A 22 9.53 1.95 21.06
C HIS A 22 8.54 2.63 20.13
N CYS A 23 8.87 2.63 18.84
CA CYS A 23 7.97 2.98 17.76
C CYS A 23 8.00 1.84 16.75
N MET A 24 6.88 1.13 16.61
CA MET A 24 6.77 -0.02 15.72
C MET A 24 5.46 0.05 14.95
N MET A 25 5.54 -0.17 13.65
CA MET A 25 4.34 -0.33 12.83
C MET A 25 3.84 -1.76 12.97
N LEU A 26 2.56 -1.89 13.30
CA LEU A 26 1.83 -3.14 13.26
C LEU A 26 0.86 -3.09 12.08
N GLU A 27 1.30 -3.61 10.95
CA GLU A 27 0.44 -3.80 9.80
C GLU A 27 -0.45 -5.02 10.07
N ASN A 28 -1.76 -4.80 10.19
CA ASN A 28 -2.68 -5.82 10.69
C ASN A 28 -2.78 -7.06 9.77
N CYS A 29 -2.64 -6.89 8.45
CA CYS A 29 -2.71 -8.00 7.51
C CYS A 29 -1.53 -8.97 7.65
N VAL A 30 -0.35 -8.50 8.04
CA VAL A 30 0.83 -9.35 8.26
C VAL A 30 0.60 -10.40 9.34
N TYR A 31 -0.30 -10.13 10.27
CA TYR A 31 -0.59 -11.00 11.42
C TYR A 31 -1.91 -11.78 11.28
N ASP A 32 -2.53 -11.74 10.12
CA ASP A 32 -3.71 -12.55 9.84
C ASP A 32 -3.32 -14.02 9.65
N PHE A 33 -4.27 -14.91 9.81
CA PHE A 33 -4.02 -16.37 9.79
C PHE A 33 -3.33 -16.83 8.50
N PHE A 34 -3.81 -16.35 7.37
CA PHE A 34 -3.27 -16.74 6.06
C PHE A 34 -1.82 -16.27 5.89
N GLU A 35 -1.52 -15.04 6.23
CA GLU A 35 -0.20 -14.44 6.08
C GLU A 35 0.84 -15.10 6.99
N ILE A 36 0.48 -15.31 8.25
CA ILE A 36 1.37 -16.01 9.20
C ILE A 36 1.61 -17.46 8.76
N THR A 37 0.57 -18.14 8.28
CA THR A 37 0.71 -19.50 7.75
C THR A 37 1.63 -19.53 6.54
N THR A 38 1.43 -18.62 5.59
CA THR A 38 2.27 -18.51 4.40
C THR A 38 3.72 -18.20 4.76
N LEU A 39 3.95 -17.28 5.70
CA LEU A 39 5.28 -16.97 6.19
C LEU A 39 5.95 -18.18 6.84
N ASN A 40 5.23 -18.93 7.66
CA ASN A 40 5.75 -20.14 8.29
C ASN A 40 6.13 -21.21 7.24
N MET A 41 5.28 -21.41 6.24
CA MET A 41 5.58 -22.31 5.12
C MET A 41 6.84 -21.87 4.34
N ALA A 42 6.98 -20.59 4.08
CA ALA A 42 8.16 -20.02 3.43
C ALA A 42 9.44 -20.26 4.25
N GLN A 43 9.37 -20.04 5.56
CA GLN A 43 10.49 -20.27 6.49
C GLN A 43 10.91 -21.75 6.56
N GLN A 44 9.97 -22.65 6.37
CA GLN A 44 10.23 -24.09 6.30
C GLN A 44 10.66 -24.57 4.90
N GLY A 45 10.81 -23.66 3.93
CA GLY A 45 11.26 -23.98 2.58
C GLY A 45 10.22 -24.64 1.69
N VAL A 46 8.94 -24.66 2.08
CA VAL A 46 7.86 -25.32 1.31
C VAL A 46 7.74 -24.75 -0.11
N PHE A 47 8.02 -23.46 -0.29
CA PHE A 47 7.96 -22.79 -1.59
C PHE A 47 9.29 -22.81 -2.37
N GLY A 48 10.35 -23.38 -1.77
CA GLY A 48 11.69 -23.27 -2.34
C GLY A 48 12.19 -21.81 -2.39
N ASP A 49 12.93 -21.47 -3.42
CA ASP A 49 13.44 -20.11 -3.61
C ASP A 49 12.37 -19.16 -4.15
N ILE A 50 11.89 -18.26 -3.31
CA ILE A 50 10.91 -17.25 -3.71
C ILE A 50 11.60 -16.20 -4.56
N THR A 51 11.18 -16.08 -5.82
CA THR A 51 11.73 -15.12 -6.79
C THR A 51 10.85 -13.90 -7.01
N HIS A 52 9.54 -14.03 -6.74
CA HIS A 52 8.55 -12.98 -6.96
C HIS A 52 7.44 -13.06 -5.92
N VAL A 53 6.97 -11.89 -5.47
CA VAL A 53 5.78 -11.76 -4.63
C VAL A 53 4.87 -10.70 -5.23
N LYS A 54 3.57 -11.00 -5.32
CA LYS A 54 2.56 -10.02 -5.69
C LYS A 54 1.73 -9.69 -4.45
N GLY A 55 1.55 -8.41 -4.17
CA GLY A 55 0.66 -7.91 -3.13
C GLY A 55 -0.32 -6.89 -3.68
N ALA A 56 -1.49 -6.75 -3.06
CA ALA A 56 -2.49 -5.81 -3.52
C ALA A 56 -3.36 -5.27 -2.39
N TYR A 57 -3.84 -4.04 -2.58
CA TYR A 57 -4.92 -3.46 -1.81
C TYR A 57 -6.00 -2.99 -2.78
N ASN A 58 -6.99 -3.85 -2.96
CA ASN A 58 -8.01 -3.70 -3.99
C ASN A 58 -9.39 -3.78 -3.38
N HIS A 59 -10.11 -2.69 -3.32
CA HIS A 59 -11.56 -2.68 -3.06
C HIS A 59 -12.17 -1.32 -3.32
N CYS A 60 -13.46 -1.31 -3.66
CA CYS A 60 -14.18 -0.06 -3.84
C CYS A 60 -14.43 0.63 -2.49
N LEU A 61 -13.97 1.85 -2.35
CA LEU A 61 -14.19 2.68 -1.16
C LEU A 61 -15.26 3.77 -1.38
N SER A 62 -15.88 3.85 -2.55
CA SER A 62 -16.82 4.91 -2.89
C SER A 62 -17.94 5.07 -1.86
N ASP A 63 -18.50 3.98 -1.39
CA ASP A 63 -19.64 4.01 -0.47
C ASP A 63 -19.29 4.47 0.95
N ILE A 64 -18.02 4.38 1.34
CA ILE A 64 -17.57 4.77 2.68
C ILE A 64 -16.79 6.09 2.72
N TRP A 65 -16.44 6.64 1.57
CA TRP A 65 -15.65 7.87 1.48
C TRP A 65 -16.29 9.10 2.09
N PRO A 66 -17.61 9.32 2.00
CA PRO A 66 -18.25 10.47 2.63
C PRO A 66 -18.15 10.45 4.17
N ASP A 67 -18.17 9.26 4.77
CA ASP A 67 -18.31 9.07 6.21
C ASP A 67 -17.04 8.58 6.91
N TYR A 68 -16.09 8.00 6.15
CA TYR A 68 -14.93 7.34 6.72
C TYR A 68 -13.70 8.24 6.69
N ASN A 69 -13.53 9.10 7.70
CA ASN A 69 -12.37 9.99 7.80
C ASN A 69 -11.96 10.56 6.43
N ALA A 70 -12.97 10.99 5.71
CA ALA A 70 -12.88 11.39 4.33
C ALA A 70 -11.77 12.40 4.09
N ASP A 71 -11.48 13.23 5.08
CA ASP A 71 -10.56 14.35 4.93
C ASP A 71 -9.16 13.92 4.51
N TRP A 72 -8.50 13.00 5.23
CA TRP A 72 -7.13 12.67 4.89
C TRP A 72 -7.03 11.84 3.60
N ARG A 73 -7.91 10.85 3.41
CA ARG A 73 -7.91 10.02 2.19
C ARG A 73 -8.23 10.85 0.96
N MET A 74 -9.29 11.65 1.04
CA MET A 74 -9.68 12.52 -0.05
C MET A 74 -8.58 13.52 -0.40
N GLN A 75 -8.00 14.20 0.59
CA GLN A 75 -6.92 15.15 0.38
C GLN A 75 -5.70 14.51 -0.29
N TYR A 76 -5.31 13.29 0.10
CA TYR A 76 -4.20 12.60 -0.54
C TYR A 76 -4.51 12.21 -1.98
N ASN A 77 -5.70 11.69 -2.25
CA ASN A 77 -6.12 11.32 -3.61
C ASN A 77 -6.31 12.54 -4.52
N MET A 78 -6.66 13.69 -3.98
CA MET A 78 -6.71 14.95 -4.73
C MET A 78 -5.33 15.54 -5.00
N LYS A 79 -4.38 15.33 -4.11
CA LYS A 79 -3.07 15.98 -4.14
C LYS A 79 -2.00 15.15 -4.83
N TYR A 80 -2.01 13.84 -4.64
CA TYR A 80 -0.95 12.93 -5.08
C TYR A 80 -1.44 11.93 -6.12
N ARG A 81 -0.51 11.40 -6.90
CA ARG A 81 -0.69 10.24 -7.75
C ARG A 81 0.16 9.09 -7.23
N GLY A 82 -0.33 7.88 -7.39
CA GLY A 82 0.38 6.67 -7.01
C GLY A 82 -0.30 5.88 -5.88
N ASP A 83 0.39 4.89 -5.37
CA ASP A 83 -0.11 4.07 -4.27
C ASP A 83 0.05 4.81 -2.95
N ILE A 84 -1.06 5.32 -2.43
CA ILE A 84 -1.10 6.03 -1.14
C ILE A 84 -1.28 5.10 0.06
N TYR A 85 -1.45 3.81 -0.16
CA TYR A 85 -1.70 2.83 0.91
C TYR A 85 -1.06 1.46 0.63
N PRO A 86 0.27 1.39 0.40
CA PRO A 86 0.95 0.18 -0.04
C PRO A 86 1.10 -0.89 1.06
N THR A 87 0.87 -0.54 2.32
CA THR A 87 1.28 -1.36 3.48
C THR A 87 0.67 -2.75 3.51
N HIS A 88 -0.58 -2.91 3.07
CA HIS A 88 -1.25 -4.22 3.10
C HIS A 88 -0.63 -5.24 2.12
N GLY A 89 -0.22 -4.80 0.93
CA GLY A 89 0.50 -5.67 0.01
C GLY A 89 1.99 -5.79 0.32
N MET A 90 2.58 -4.69 0.79
CA MET A 90 4.02 -4.60 1.07
C MET A 90 4.45 -5.38 2.31
N GLY A 91 3.65 -5.35 3.37
CA GLY A 91 4.00 -5.97 4.65
C GLY A 91 4.31 -7.46 4.51
N PRO A 92 3.37 -8.28 4.02
CA PRO A 92 3.62 -9.69 3.77
C PRO A 92 4.78 -9.94 2.80
N ALA A 93 4.86 -9.18 1.70
CA ALA A 93 5.94 -9.30 0.73
C ALA A 93 7.33 -9.06 1.35
N CYS A 94 7.45 -8.03 2.19
CA CYS A 94 8.70 -7.74 2.89
C CYS A 94 9.11 -8.87 3.85
N GLN A 95 8.14 -9.49 4.53
CA GLN A 95 8.41 -10.62 5.42
C GLN A 95 8.86 -11.85 4.64
N LEU A 96 8.14 -12.22 3.58
CA LEU A 96 8.47 -13.38 2.76
C LEU A 96 9.86 -13.27 2.10
N LEU A 97 10.25 -12.07 1.70
CA LEU A 97 11.53 -11.82 1.04
C LEU A 97 12.66 -11.40 1.99
N ASN A 98 12.43 -11.37 3.29
CA ASN A 98 13.38 -10.94 4.31
C ASN A 98 13.95 -9.53 4.04
N ILE A 99 13.11 -8.58 3.63
CA ILE A 99 13.53 -7.20 3.40
C ILE A 99 14.02 -6.59 4.72
N HIS A 100 15.21 -5.97 4.68
CA HIS A 100 15.99 -5.49 5.83
C HIS A 100 16.43 -6.59 6.82
N ARG A 101 16.26 -7.87 6.46
CA ARG A 101 16.71 -9.04 7.23
C ARG A 101 17.51 -10.02 6.38
N GLY A 102 18.21 -9.52 5.37
CA GLY A 102 19.02 -10.31 4.45
C GLY A 102 18.86 -9.90 2.99
N ASP A 103 17.84 -9.14 2.64
CA ASP A 103 17.66 -8.49 1.35
C ASP A 103 17.22 -7.03 1.56
N ARG A 104 17.21 -6.22 0.51
CA ARG A 104 16.70 -4.84 0.53
C ARG A 104 16.18 -4.42 -0.84
N MET A 105 15.27 -3.47 -0.85
CA MET A 105 14.80 -2.86 -2.09
C MET A 105 15.92 -2.06 -2.74
N LYS A 106 16.05 -2.19 -4.06
CA LYS A 106 17.08 -1.53 -4.84
C LYS A 106 16.54 -0.34 -5.62
N TYR A 107 15.51 -0.56 -6.39
CA TYR A 107 14.78 0.46 -7.12
C TYR A 107 13.34 0.01 -7.37
N LEU A 108 12.50 0.96 -7.72
CA LEU A 108 11.14 0.71 -8.14
C LEU A 108 10.78 1.52 -9.38
N VAL A 109 9.77 1.04 -10.10
CA VAL A 109 9.03 1.78 -11.11
C VAL A 109 7.56 1.71 -10.78
N SER A 110 6.85 2.81 -10.94
CA SER A 110 5.42 2.89 -10.65
C SER A 110 4.70 3.64 -11.76
N MET A 111 3.51 3.19 -12.07
CA MET A 111 2.65 3.79 -13.08
C MET A 111 1.20 3.70 -12.61
N ASP A 112 0.44 4.74 -12.85
CA ASP A 112 -1.00 4.76 -12.62
C ASP A 112 -1.76 5.09 -13.89
N SER A 113 -3.01 4.64 -13.96
CA SER A 113 -3.97 5.07 -14.98
C SER A 113 -4.58 6.41 -14.60
N ASP A 114 -5.30 7.05 -15.52
CA ASP A 114 -6.08 8.24 -15.18
C ASP A 114 -7.27 7.88 -14.25
N PRO A 115 -7.70 8.80 -13.39
CA PRO A 115 -8.85 8.59 -12.53
C PRO A 115 -10.15 8.63 -13.35
N LEU A 116 -11.05 7.70 -13.06
CA LEU A 116 -12.35 7.61 -13.74
C LEU A 116 -13.52 7.39 -12.77
N SER A 117 -13.54 6.26 -12.09
CA SER A 117 -14.71 5.82 -11.32
C SER A 117 -15.04 6.77 -10.18
N LEU A 118 -14.07 7.19 -9.41
CA LEU A 118 -14.32 8.03 -8.24
C LEU A 118 -14.70 9.47 -8.60
N PRO A 119 -14.09 10.14 -9.59
CA PRO A 119 -14.61 11.42 -10.10
C PRO A 119 -16.05 11.35 -10.57
N VAL A 120 -16.44 10.28 -11.26
CA VAL A 120 -17.84 10.07 -11.68
C VAL A 120 -18.75 9.91 -10.46
N TRP A 121 -18.37 9.07 -9.50
CA TRP A 121 -19.12 8.89 -8.26
C TRP A 121 -19.29 10.20 -7.49
N LEU A 122 -18.22 10.99 -7.36
CA LEU A 122 -18.24 12.29 -6.69
C LEU A 122 -19.23 13.27 -7.35
N LYS A 123 -19.25 13.33 -8.68
CA LYS A 123 -20.21 14.17 -9.43
C LYS A 123 -21.66 13.75 -9.19
N VAL A 124 -21.94 12.45 -9.26
CA VAL A 124 -23.29 11.91 -9.01
C VAL A 124 -23.77 12.25 -7.60
N HIS A 125 -22.86 12.41 -6.64
CA HIS A 125 -23.17 12.76 -5.25
C HIS A 125 -23.03 14.26 -4.94
N GLY A 126 -23.01 15.12 -5.97
CA GLY A 126 -22.99 16.57 -5.81
C GLY A 126 -21.67 17.16 -5.30
N ARG A 127 -20.57 16.44 -5.50
CA ARG A 127 -19.21 16.83 -5.09
C ARG A 127 -18.35 17.22 -6.30
N ASP A 128 -18.87 18.06 -7.16
CA ASP A 128 -18.23 18.41 -8.42
C ASP A 128 -16.82 18.99 -8.25
N LYS A 129 -16.62 19.88 -7.26
CA LYS A 129 -15.30 20.47 -6.96
C LYS A 129 -14.26 19.42 -6.58
N ASP A 130 -14.65 18.43 -5.81
CA ASP A 130 -13.76 17.34 -5.43
C ASP A 130 -13.45 16.45 -6.64
N ALA A 131 -14.44 16.22 -7.49
CA ALA A 131 -14.26 15.46 -8.74
C ALA A 131 -13.27 16.14 -9.70
N GLU A 132 -13.35 17.45 -9.85
CA GLU A 132 -12.43 18.22 -10.69
C GLU A 132 -11.00 18.26 -10.15
N GLY A 133 -10.86 18.24 -8.83
CA GLY A 133 -9.56 18.23 -8.15
C GLY A 133 -8.90 16.85 -8.01
N PHE A 134 -9.64 15.78 -8.32
CA PHE A 134 -9.16 14.42 -8.10
C PHE A 134 -8.03 14.03 -9.05
N ARG A 135 -6.92 13.54 -8.53
CA ARG A 135 -5.70 13.28 -9.32
C ARG A 135 -5.24 11.84 -9.29
N ASN A 136 -5.49 11.12 -8.19
CA ASN A 136 -4.97 9.76 -8.05
C ASN A 136 -5.58 8.82 -9.08
N GLY A 137 -4.74 7.97 -9.66
CA GLY A 137 -5.16 7.05 -10.72
C GLY A 137 -6.17 6.01 -10.24
N GLU A 138 -6.90 5.44 -11.20
CA GLU A 138 -7.84 4.33 -10.96
C GLU A 138 -7.12 3.09 -10.44
N VAL A 139 -6.01 2.75 -11.08
CA VAL A 139 -5.14 1.63 -10.72
C VAL A 139 -3.71 2.13 -10.68
N THR A 140 -3.00 1.82 -9.62
CA THR A 140 -1.55 2.01 -9.54
C THR A 140 -0.86 0.65 -9.50
N LEU A 141 0.13 0.47 -10.36
CA LEU A 141 1.01 -0.69 -10.39
C LEU A 141 2.43 -0.27 -10.06
N THR A 142 3.03 -0.94 -9.09
CA THR A 142 4.42 -0.70 -8.68
C THR A 142 5.20 -2.00 -8.78
N LEU A 143 6.33 -1.97 -9.47
CA LEU A 143 7.30 -3.07 -9.53
C LEU A 143 8.56 -2.65 -8.80
N ILE A 144 9.01 -3.48 -7.88
CA ILE A 144 10.20 -3.27 -7.07
C ILE A 144 11.18 -4.39 -7.34
N ARG A 145 12.46 -4.05 -7.53
CA ARG A 145 13.54 -5.02 -7.59
C ARG A 145 14.37 -4.96 -6.33
N THR A 146 14.74 -6.13 -5.80
CA THR A 146 15.61 -6.25 -4.64
C THR A 146 17.09 -6.39 -5.06
N GLU A 147 17.99 -6.20 -4.11
CA GLU A 147 19.45 -6.38 -4.35
C GLU A 147 19.79 -7.83 -4.70
N LYS A 148 19.08 -8.82 -4.12
CA LYS A 148 19.26 -10.23 -4.46
C LYS A 148 18.53 -10.67 -5.73
N GLY A 149 17.97 -9.72 -6.50
CA GLY A 149 17.37 -9.99 -7.79
C GLY A 149 15.93 -10.49 -7.76
N LYS A 150 15.29 -10.47 -6.60
CA LYS A 150 13.86 -10.78 -6.45
C LYS A 150 13.00 -9.59 -6.88
N THR A 151 11.73 -9.82 -7.12
CA THR A 151 10.78 -8.77 -7.51
C THR A 151 9.54 -8.78 -6.64
N ILE A 152 9.00 -7.58 -6.41
CA ILE A 152 7.71 -7.38 -5.73
C ILE A 152 6.83 -6.59 -6.69
N GLN A 153 5.59 -7.03 -6.88
CA GLN A 153 4.55 -6.28 -7.56
C GLN A 153 3.52 -5.83 -6.54
N ILE A 154 3.21 -4.55 -6.51
CA ILE A 154 2.15 -3.99 -5.68
C ILE A 154 1.08 -3.38 -6.58
N GLU A 155 -0.17 -3.69 -6.28
CA GLU A 155 -1.34 -3.12 -6.96
C GLU A 155 -2.22 -2.39 -5.94
N HIS A 156 -2.61 -1.17 -6.28
CA HIS A 156 -3.55 -0.37 -5.51
C HIS A 156 -4.72 0.05 -6.39
N ASN A 157 -5.94 -0.30 -5.94
CA ASN A 157 -7.17 0.10 -6.61
C ASN A 157 -8.29 0.22 -5.57
N VAL A 158 -8.73 1.44 -5.30
CA VAL A 158 -9.77 1.73 -4.30
C VAL A 158 -10.99 2.43 -4.88
N ALA A 159 -11.03 2.60 -6.18
CA ALA A 159 -12.07 3.36 -6.88
C ALA A 159 -12.94 2.49 -7.78
N SER A 160 -12.39 1.45 -8.40
CA SER A 160 -13.15 0.58 -9.31
C SER A 160 -14.19 -0.24 -8.56
N PRO A 161 -15.40 -0.41 -9.12
CA PRO A 161 -16.42 -1.30 -8.57
C PRO A 161 -15.93 -2.76 -8.62
N ARG A 162 -15.59 -3.30 -7.48
CA ARG A 162 -15.06 -4.67 -7.35
C ARG A 162 -15.22 -5.21 -5.93
N PRO A 163 -15.25 -6.54 -5.76
CA PRO A 163 -15.17 -7.15 -4.43
C PRO A 163 -13.88 -6.75 -3.72
N TYR A 164 -13.96 -6.71 -2.40
CA TYR A 164 -12.79 -6.52 -1.55
C TYR A 164 -11.74 -7.62 -1.78
N SER A 165 -10.51 -7.23 -1.96
CA SER A 165 -9.38 -8.15 -2.06
C SER A 165 -8.11 -7.52 -1.48
N ARG A 166 -7.50 -8.23 -0.56
CA ARG A 166 -6.10 -8.09 -0.18
C ARG A 166 -5.40 -9.35 -0.64
N MET A 167 -4.52 -9.22 -1.62
CA MET A 167 -3.94 -10.36 -2.31
C MET A 167 -2.42 -10.32 -2.20
N TYR A 168 -1.83 -11.47 -2.03
CA TYR A 168 -0.40 -11.75 -2.13
C TYR A 168 -0.18 -13.21 -2.50
#